data_dc40a7dcbfc66f5d120908e4df30d9ce
#
_entry.id   dc40a7dcbfc66f5d120908e4df30d9ce
#
_cell.length_a   1.000
_cell.length_b   1.000
_cell.length_c   1.000
_cell.angle_alpha   90.00
_cell.angle_beta   90.00
_cell.angle_gamma   90.00
#
_symmetry.space_group_name_H-M   'P 1'
#
loop_
_entity.id
_entity.type
_entity.pdbx_description
1 polymer ?
#
loop_
_entity_poly.entity_id
_entity_poly.type
_entity_poly.pdbx_seq_one_letter_code
_entity_poly.pdbx_strand_id
1 'polypeptide(L)'
;MGPGLSLLVAVTSFLAAPSLDPDSGRDSQYLETLVFHTSLPAFIETLHSKSAMLGWFDQSSDLCSAPVIGSTGRSFDFTQACERHDFAYRNYKLLDKKYSCFARLPKHFCTPTAEHYSRWWNSANRLRIDERFRSDMLAHCGTRSIWDRPICRAWAQVFFRTVRLFSGLSH
;
A
#
# COMPACT_ATOMS: atom_id res chain seq x y z
N MET A 1 47.39 -45.62 -27.72
CA MET A 1 46.56 -44.54 -28.25
C MET A 1 45.23 -44.58 -27.50
N GLY A 2 45.09 -43.82 -26.44
CA GLY A 2 43.83 -43.71 -25.62
C GLY A 2 43.21 -42.35 -25.87
N PRO A 3 41.88 -42.27 -26.04
CA PRO A 3 41.21 -40.99 -26.21
C PRO A 3 41.06 -40.29 -24.85
N GLY A 4 41.59 -39.07 -24.80
CA GLY A 4 41.43 -38.18 -23.67
C GLY A 4 39.95 -37.69 -23.54
N LEU A 5 39.36 -37.93 -22.38
CA LEU A 5 38.06 -37.43 -22.02
C LEU A 5 38.19 -35.98 -21.54
N SER A 6 37.83 -35.03 -22.38
CA SER A 6 37.70 -33.62 -21.95
C SER A 6 36.45 -33.41 -21.12
N LEU A 7 36.64 -33.17 -19.84
CA LEU A 7 35.55 -32.75 -18.95
C LEU A 7 35.20 -31.28 -19.18
N LEU A 8 34.08 -30.98 -19.83
CA LEU A 8 33.52 -29.64 -19.92
C LEU A 8 32.85 -29.31 -18.56
N VAL A 9 33.52 -28.48 -17.77
CA VAL A 9 32.92 -27.90 -16.56
C VAL A 9 32.00 -26.73 -17.00
N ALA A 10 30.72 -26.99 -16.95
CA ALA A 10 29.71 -25.93 -17.14
C ALA A 10 29.70 -25.02 -15.93
N VAL A 11 30.27 -23.82 -16.04
CA VAL A 11 30.13 -22.77 -15.03
C VAL A 11 28.75 -22.20 -15.15
N THR A 12 27.83 -22.67 -14.32
CA THR A 12 26.51 -22.05 -14.13
C THR A 12 26.70 -20.77 -13.33
N SER A 13 26.76 -19.63 -14.03
CA SER A 13 26.70 -18.31 -13.39
C SER A 13 25.31 -18.14 -12.77
N PHE A 14 25.19 -18.37 -11.47
CA PHE A 14 24.05 -17.92 -10.70
C PHE A 14 24.05 -16.40 -10.73
N LEU A 15 23.21 -15.82 -11.58
CA LEU A 15 22.85 -14.42 -11.49
C LEU A 15 22.10 -14.26 -10.14
N ALA A 16 22.83 -13.79 -9.12
CA ALA A 16 22.23 -13.40 -7.86
C ALA A 16 21.15 -12.37 -8.16
N ALA A 17 19.92 -12.65 -7.74
CA ALA A 17 18.85 -11.65 -7.79
C ALA A 17 19.35 -10.39 -7.07
N PRO A 18 19.10 -9.18 -7.60
CA PRO A 18 19.56 -7.95 -6.97
C PRO A 18 19.09 -7.93 -5.52
N SER A 19 20.06 -7.94 -4.59
CA SER A 19 19.77 -7.88 -3.16
C SER A 19 18.99 -6.60 -2.89
N LEU A 20 17.80 -6.75 -2.28
CA LEU A 20 17.03 -5.61 -1.80
C LEU A 20 17.88 -4.81 -0.83
N ASP A 21 17.80 -3.48 -0.96
CA ASP A 21 18.30 -2.58 0.07
C ASP A 21 17.68 -3.00 1.43
N PRO A 22 18.50 -3.28 2.46
CA PRO A 22 18.00 -3.69 3.77
C PRO A 22 16.99 -2.71 4.35
N ASP A 23 17.15 -1.41 4.09
CA ASP A 23 16.23 -0.37 4.52
C ASP A 23 14.89 -0.47 3.80
N SER A 24 14.87 -0.83 2.51
CA SER A 24 13.63 -1.02 1.77
C SER A 24 12.80 -2.19 2.31
N GLY A 25 13.46 -3.26 2.75
CA GLY A 25 12.82 -4.42 3.39
C GLY A 25 12.18 -4.02 4.72
N ARG A 26 12.94 -3.35 5.59
CA ARG A 26 12.47 -2.87 6.89
C ARG A 26 11.29 -1.90 6.74
N ASP A 27 11.43 -0.89 5.89
CA ASP A 27 10.42 0.15 5.73
C ASP A 27 9.14 -0.39 5.09
N SER A 28 9.25 -1.27 4.09
CA SER A 28 8.08 -1.91 3.49
C SER A 28 7.38 -2.87 4.46
N GLN A 29 8.13 -3.63 5.25
CA GLN A 29 7.56 -4.53 6.27
C GLN A 29 6.86 -3.73 7.38
N TYR A 30 7.43 -2.61 7.81
CA TYR A 30 6.80 -1.74 8.79
C TYR A 30 5.48 -1.17 8.26
N LEU A 31 5.47 -0.65 7.01
CA LEU A 31 4.26 -0.16 6.36
C LEU A 31 3.20 -1.25 6.22
N GLU A 32 3.59 -2.45 5.79
CA GLU A 32 2.72 -3.62 5.65
C GLU A 32 2.06 -3.97 7.00
N THR A 33 2.87 -4.04 8.06
CA THR A 33 2.37 -4.33 9.41
C THR A 33 1.39 -3.28 9.88
N LEU A 34 1.74 -2.01 9.74
CA LEU A 34 0.92 -0.91 10.21
C LEU A 34 -0.42 -0.80 9.46
N VAL A 35 -0.40 -0.99 8.13
CA VAL A 35 -1.60 -0.88 7.30
C VAL A 35 -2.49 -2.11 7.42
N PHE A 36 -1.93 -3.32 7.35
CA PHE A 36 -2.75 -4.53 7.19
C PHE A 36 -2.88 -5.39 8.44
N HIS A 37 -1.91 -5.34 9.36
CA HIS A 37 -1.86 -6.24 10.51
C HIS A 37 -2.15 -5.55 11.85
N THR A 38 -2.26 -4.21 11.86
CA THR A 38 -2.61 -3.44 13.05
C THR A 38 -4.12 -3.16 13.06
N SER A 39 -4.75 -3.21 14.24
CA SER A 39 -6.16 -2.80 14.37
C SER A 39 -6.32 -1.31 14.03
N LEU A 40 -7.52 -0.88 13.58
CA LEU A 40 -7.72 0.53 13.21
C LEU A 40 -7.46 1.48 14.38
N PRO A 41 -7.95 1.25 15.61
CA PRO A 41 -7.64 2.12 16.74
C PRO A 41 -6.13 2.21 17.05
N ALA A 42 -5.41 1.07 17.05
CA ALA A 42 -3.96 1.06 17.30
C ALA A 42 -3.17 1.73 16.17
N PHE A 43 -3.62 1.63 14.91
CA PHE A 43 -3.07 2.38 13.79
C PHE A 43 -3.19 3.89 14.04
N ILE A 44 -4.38 4.36 14.39
CA ILE A 44 -4.65 5.79 14.64
C ILE A 44 -3.81 6.30 15.82
N GLU A 45 -3.70 5.53 16.91
CA GLU A 45 -2.85 5.85 18.04
C GLU A 45 -1.38 6.00 17.60
N THR A 46 -0.87 5.04 16.81
CA THR A 46 0.50 5.09 16.27
C THR A 46 0.70 6.31 15.38
N LEU A 47 -0.25 6.59 14.47
CA LEU A 47 -0.19 7.72 13.55
C LEU A 47 -0.12 9.05 14.30
N HIS A 48 -0.93 9.23 15.33
CA HIS A 48 -1.02 10.48 16.09
C HIS A 48 0.06 10.60 17.18
N SER A 49 0.74 9.51 17.57
CA SER A 49 1.80 9.51 18.59
C SER A 49 3.10 10.19 18.14
N LYS A 50 3.22 10.62 16.87
CA LYS A 50 4.44 11.17 16.27
C LYS A 50 5.67 10.28 16.50
N SER A 51 5.49 8.97 16.46
CA SER A 51 6.57 8.00 16.62
C SER A 51 7.75 8.31 15.69
N ALA A 52 8.97 8.25 16.23
CA ALA A 52 10.20 8.44 15.45
C ALA A 52 10.32 7.46 14.25
N MET A 53 9.71 6.27 14.36
CA MET A 53 9.66 5.29 13.25
C MET A 53 8.84 5.77 12.04
N LEU A 54 7.96 6.75 12.23
CA LEU A 54 7.19 7.38 11.15
C LEU A 54 7.93 8.56 10.50
N GLY A 55 9.15 8.87 10.90
CA GLY A 55 9.84 10.12 10.59
C GLY A 55 9.94 10.52 9.12
N TRP A 56 9.93 9.56 8.17
CA TRP A 56 9.95 9.87 6.73
C TRP A 56 8.64 9.51 6.02
N PHE A 57 7.71 8.82 6.68
CA PHE A 57 6.40 8.52 6.11
C PHE A 57 5.53 9.77 6.06
N ASP A 58 4.74 9.89 4.99
CA ASP A 58 3.73 10.93 4.86
C ASP A 58 2.53 10.58 5.73
N GLN A 59 2.33 11.38 6.79
CA GLN A 59 1.25 11.23 7.76
C GLN A 59 0.05 12.12 7.43
N SER A 60 0.11 12.89 6.33
CA SER A 60 -0.98 13.77 5.93
C SER A 60 -2.18 12.96 5.42
N SER A 61 -3.36 13.48 5.65
CA SER A 61 -4.61 12.94 5.11
C SER A 61 -5.49 14.10 4.66
N ASP A 62 -6.15 13.95 3.54
CA ASP A 62 -7.24 14.81 3.09
C ASP A 62 -8.62 14.17 3.32
N LEU A 63 -8.59 13.07 4.09
CA LEU A 63 -9.75 12.30 4.46
C LEU A 63 -10.49 11.74 3.24
N CYS A 64 -11.76 11.40 3.42
CA CYS A 64 -12.60 11.00 2.30
C CYS A 64 -13.08 12.23 1.52
N SER A 65 -12.19 12.87 0.77
CA SER A 65 -12.47 14.04 -0.08
C SER A 65 -13.20 13.66 -1.37
N ALA A 66 -14.25 12.85 -1.28
CA ALA A 66 -15.14 12.70 -2.43
C ALA A 66 -15.87 14.04 -2.68
N PRO A 67 -15.98 14.52 -3.92
CA PRO A 67 -16.41 15.89 -4.21
C PRO A 67 -17.81 16.26 -3.73
N VAL A 68 -18.55 15.34 -3.12
CA VAL A 68 -19.93 15.57 -2.65
C VAL A 68 -20.20 15.04 -1.25
N ILE A 69 -19.32 14.20 -0.69
CA ILE A 69 -19.60 13.47 0.57
C ILE A 69 -18.33 13.47 1.43
N GLY A 70 -18.39 14.12 2.59
CA GLY A 70 -17.32 14.08 3.58
C GLY A 70 -17.19 12.70 4.24
N SER A 71 -16.17 12.52 5.09
CA SER A 71 -15.91 11.27 5.83
C SER A 71 -17.00 10.88 6.82
N THR A 72 -17.91 11.79 7.15
CA THR A 72 -18.95 11.63 8.17
C THR A 72 -20.35 11.87 7.62
N GLY A 73 -21.33 11.14 8.16
CA GLY A 73 -22.75 11.33 7.88
C GLY A 73 -23.58 10.88 9.08
N ARG A 74 -24.90 10.99 8.98
CA ARG A 74 -25.81 10.63 10.08
C ARG A 74 -25.62 9.18 10.58
N SER A 75 -25.38 8.25 9.66
CA SER A 75 -25.30 6.81 9.96
C SER A 75 -23.87 6.28 10.00
N PHE A 76 -22.85 7.06 9.67
CA PHE A 76 -21.46 6.61 9.57
C PHE A 76 -20.46 7.69 9.94
N ASP A 77 -19.27 7.25 10.36
CA ASP A 77 -18.06 8.06 10.49
C ASP A 77 -16.88 7.20 10.02
N PHE A 78 -16.38 7.49 8.83
CA PHE A 78 -15.28 6.76 8.23
C PHE A 78 -13.94 7.51 8.32
N THR A 79 -13.88 8.57 9.12
CA THR A 79 -12.67 9.43 9.25
C THR A 79 -11.40 8.60 9.46
N GLN A 80 -11.40 7.70 10.45
CA GLN A 80 -10.22 6.87 10.75
C GLN A 80 -9.88 5.88 9.63
N ALA A 81 -10.90 5.35 8.95
CA ALA A 81 -10.68 4.47 7.79
C ALA A 81 -10.07 5.26 6.62
N CYS A 82 -10.51 6.51 6.40
CA CYS A 82 -9.95 7.40 5.39
C CYS A 82 -8.49 7.75 5.70
N GLU A 83 -8.15 8.07 6.96
CA GLU A 83 -6.78 8.35 7.37
C GLU A 83 -5.84 7.17 7.07
N ARG A 84 -6.25 5.92 7.39
CA ARG A 84 -5.45 4.74 7.05
C ARG A 84 -5.31 4.54 5.55
N HIS A 85 -6.38 4.74 4.79
CA HIS A 85 -6.37 4.62 3.34
C HIS A 85 -5.41 5.62 2.70
N ASP A 86 -5.48 6.90 3.08
CA ASP A 86 -4.59 7.96 2.59
C ASP A 86 -3.14 7.68 2.96
N PHE A 87 -2.89 7.31 4.22
CA PHE A 87 -1.56 6.93 4.69
C PHE A 87 -0.98 5.80 3.83
N ALA A 88 -1.73 4.74 3.58
CA ALA A 88 -1.29 3.63 2.76
C ALA A 88 -0.98 4.07 1.33
N TYR A 89 -1.89 4.78 0.66
CA TYR A 89 -1.73 5.26 -0.71
C TYR A 89 -0.48 6.13 -0.87
N ARG A 90 -0.29 7.10 0.02
CA ARG A 90 0.85 8.03 -0.02
C ARG A 90 2.17 7.30 0.20
N ASN A 91 2.23 6.42 1.17
CA ASN A 91 3.48 5.77 1.56
C ASN A 91 3.87 4.61 0.64
N TYR A 92 2.94 3.90 0.01
CA TYR A 92 3.28 2.96 -1.06
C TYR A 92 3.87 3.67 -2.29
N LYS A 93 3.37 4.87 -2.64
CA LYS A 93 3.99 5.73 -3.67
C LYS A 93 5.39 6.21 -3.25
N LEU A 94 5.55 6.58 -1.98
CA LEU A 94 6.85 7.02 -1.45
C LEU A 94 7.88 5.89 -1.42
N LEU A 95 7.50 4.64 -1.13
CA LEU A 95 8.40 3.49 -1.23
C LEU A 95 8.94 3.34 -2.65
N ASP A 96 8.08 3.41 -3.67
CA ASP A 96 8.53 3.37 -5.07
C ASP A 96 9.45 4.55 -5.39
N LYS A 97 9.08 5.76 -4.97
CA LYS A 97 9.90 6.95 -5.18
C LYS A 97 11.27 6.85 -4.51
N LYS A 98 11.35 6.24 -3.32
CA LYS A 98 12.58 6.15 -2.53
C LYS A 98 13.48 4.98 -2.97
N TYR A 99 12.89 3.84 -3.33
CA TYR A 99 13.62 2.59 -3.50
C TYR A 99 13.52 1.98 -4.91
N SER A 100 12.77 2.57 -5.83
CA SER A 100 12.70 2.06 -7.20
C SER A 100 14.05 2.15 -7.90
N CYS A 101 14.22 1.38 -8.96
CA CYS A 101 15.42 1.43 -9.79
C CYS A 101 15.74 2.87 -10.23
N PHE A 102 14.73 3.66 -10.58
CA PHE A 102 14.91 5.04 -11.04
C PHE A 102 15.39 6.03 -9.96
N ALA A 103 15.16 5.71 -8.70
CA ALA A 103 15.64 6.55 -7.60
C ALA A 103 17.17 6.41 -7.42
N ARG A 104 17.75 5.29 -7.88
CA ARG A 104 19.15 4.89 -7.61
C ARG A 104 20.03 4.88 -8.83
N LEU A 105 19.49 4.61 -10.01
CA LEU A 105 20.23 4.46 -11.25
C LEU A 105 19.69 5.38 -12.33
N PRO A 106 20.54 5.85 -13.27
CA PRO A 106 20.08 6.52 -14.46
C PRO A 106 19.08 5.65 -15.22
N LYS A 107 18.04 6.27 -15.80
CA LYS A 107 16.90 5.58 -16.45
C LYS A 107 17.27 4.49 -17.43
N HIS A 108 18.42 4.64 -18.13
CA HIS A 108 18.89 3.68 -19.12
C HIS A 108 19.41 2.34 -18.54
N PHE A 109 19.64 2.27 -17.22
CA PHE A 109 20.00 1.03 -16.54
C PHE A 109 18.79 0.28 -15.99
N CYS A 110 17.61 0.88 -16.00
CA CYS A 110 16.39 0.25 -15.53
C CYS A 110 15.64 -0.34 -16.71
N THR A 111 15.40 -1.66 -16.69
CA THR A 111 14.57 -2.30 -17.73
C THR A 111 13.14 -1.79 -17.68
N PRO A 112 12.55 -1.39 -18.83
CA PRO A 112 11.22 -0.80 -18.87
C PRO A 112 10.09 -1.85 -18.82
N THR A 113 10.12 -2.75 -17.83
CA THR A 113 8.97 -3.60 -17.55
C THR A 113 8.11 -2.88 -16.52
N ALA A 114 6.80 -2.82 -16.76
CA ALA A 114 5.84 -2.15 -15.87
C ALA A 114 5.98 -2.59 -14.40
N GLU A 115 6.41 -3.82 -14.14
CA GLU A 115 6.66 -4.38 -12.82
C GLU A 115 7.86 -3.76 -12.10
N HIS A 116 8.87 -3.28 -12.82
CA HIS A 116 10.05 -2.63 -12.23
C HIS A 116 9.82 -1.19 -11.82
N TYR A 117 8.80 -0.54 -12.41
CA TYR A 117 8.46 0.86 -12.12
C TYR A 117 7.63 1.02 -10.85
N SER A 118 6.89 -0.02 -10.45
CA SER A 118 5.95 0.04 -9.37
C SER A 118 5.92 -1.25 -8.58
N ARG A 119 7.05 -1.54 -7.90
CA ARG A 119 7.13 -2.69 -7.01
C ARG A 119 6.10 -2.61 -5.88
N TRP A 120 5.98 -1.42 -5.29
CA TRP A 120 5.05 -1.18 -4.19
C TRP A 120 3.77 -0.50 -4.66
N TRP A 121 3.86 0.46 -5.58
CA TRP A 121 2.71 1.17 -6.12
C TRP A 121 2.18 0.50 -7.41
N ASN A 122 1.53 -0.63 -7.26
CA ASN A 122 0.95 -1.39 -8.38
C ASN A 122 -0.54 -1.66 -8.16
N SER A 123 -1.23 -2.18 -9.19
CA SER A 123 -2.66 -2.44 -9.14
C SER A 123 -3.07 -3.42 -8.05
N ALA A 124 -2.23 -4.44 -7.77
CA ALA A 124 -2.49 -5.42 -6.72
C ALA A 124 -2.45 -4.78 -5.32
N ASN A 125 -1.43 -3.97 -5.03
CA ASN A 125 -1.33 -3.28 -3.74
C ASN A 125 -2.42 -2.21 -3.58
N ARG A 126 -2.75 -1.46 -4.64
CA ARG A 126 -3.89 -0.54 -4.61
C ARG A 126 -5.20 -1.27 -4.27
N LEU A 127 -5.45 -2.43 -4.91
CA LEU A 127 -6.63 -3.23 -4.58
C LEU A 127 -6.64 -3.67 -3.11
N ARG A 128 -5.52 -4.18 -2.59
CA ARG A 128 -5.40 -4.58 -1.18
C ARG A 128 -5.69 -3.43 -0.21
N ILE A 129 -5.19 -2.23 -0.51
CA ILE A 129 -5.43 -1.03 0.30
C ILE A 129 -6.92 -0.66 0.27
N ASP A 130 -7.55 -0.68 -0.91
CA ASP A 130 -8.97 -0.38 -1.06
C ASP A 130 -9.85 -1.42 -0.35
N GLU A 131 -9.48 -2.70 -0.39
CA GLU A 131 -10.16 -3.76 0.34
C GLU A 131 -10.01 -3.61 1.86
N ARG A 132 -8.82 -3.20 2.32
CA ARG A 132 -8.61 -2.87 3.74
C ARG A 132 -9.49 -1.71 4.18
N PHE A 133 -9.55 -0.65 3.38
CA PHE A 133 -10.44 0.49 3.60
C PHE A 133 -11.90 0.05 3.72
N ARG A 134 -12.37 -0.79 2.78
CA ARG A 134 -13.73 -1.36 2.84
C ARG A 134 -13.95 -2.16 4.13
N SER A 135 -12.98 -2.98 4.52
CA SER A 135 -13.04 -3.78 5.75
C SER A 135 -13.18 -2.90 7.00
N ASP A 136 -12.40 -1.83 7.10
CA ASP A 136 -12.44 -0.90 8.23
C ASP A 136 -13.79 -0.17 8.30
N MET A 137 -14.34 0.28 7.17
CA MET A 137 -15.67 0.89 7.11
C MET A 137 -16.77 -0.08 7.54
N LEU A 138 -16.69 -1.35 7.08
CA LEU A 138 -17.69 -2.36 7.46
C LEU A 138 -17.60 -2.74 8.94
N ALA A 139 -16.39 -2.78 9.51
CA ALA A 139 -16.19 -2.98 10.94
C ALA A 139 -16.83 -1.84 11.75
N HIS A 140 -16.61 -0.58 11.33
CA HIS A 140 -17.29 0.58 11.90
C HIS A 140 -18.82 0.44 11.82
N CYS A 141 -19.37 0.03 10.68
CA CYS A 141 -20.81 -0.17 10.53
C CYS A 141 -21.35 -1.25 11.50
N GLY A 142 -20.52 -2.22 11.88
CA GLY A 142 -20.86 -3.22 12.89
C GLY A 142 -21.13 -2.62 14.27
N THR A 143 -20.55 -1.48 14.62
CA THR A 143 -20.73 -0.78 15.90
C THR A 143 -21.96 0.13 15.94
N ARG A 144 -22.56 0.40 14.78
CA ARG A 144 -23.74 1.29 14.68
C ARG A 144 -25.01 0.61 15.17
N SER A 145 -26.05 1.42 15.42
CA SER A 145 -27.36 0.91 15.78
C SER A 145 -27.91 -0.04 14.70
N ILE A 146 -28.75 -0.99 15.08
CA ILE A 146 -29.37 -1.95 14.15
C ILE A 146 -30.07 -1.26 12.96
N TRP A 147 -30.64 -0.09 13.18
CA TRP A 147 -31.35 0.70 12.17
C TRP A 147 -30.40 1.42 11.21
N ASP A 148 -29.21 1.84 11.69
CA ASP A 148 -28.21 2.57 10.89
C ASP A 148 -27.31 1.64 10.09
N ARG A 149 -27.13 0.38 10.53
CA ARG A 149 -26.21 -0.58 9.87
C ARG A 149 -26.44 -0.75 8.38
N PRO A 150 -27.67 -0.92 7.86
CA PRO A 150 -27.90 -1.09 6.43
C PRO A 150 -27.45 0.14 5.64
N ILE A 151 -27.78 1.32 6.13
CA ILE A 151 -27.42 2.60 5.49
C ILE A 151 -25.90 2.82 5.54
N CYS A 152 -25.26 2.56 6.68
CA CYS A 152 -23.82 2.63 6.83
C CYS A 152 -23.10 1.70 5.81
N ARG A 153 -23.57 0.44 5.69
CA ARG A 153 -23.00 -0.51 4.72
C ARG A 153 -23.19 -0.07 3.27
N ALA A 154 -24.33 0.53 2.95
CA ALA A 154 -24.56 1.11 1.63
C ALA A 154 -23.53 2.20 1.32
N TRP A 155 -23.29 3.12 2.27
CA TRP A 155 -22.24 4.14 2.14
C TRP A 155 -20.85 3.53 2.02
N ALA A 156 -20.49 2.53 2.80
CA ALA A 156 -19.22 1.84 2.67
C ALA A 156 -19.00 1.27 1.25
N GLN A 157 -20.06 0.77 0.60
CA GLN A 157 -19.99 0.32 -0.80
C GLN A 157 -19.81 1.48 -1.78
N VAL A 158 -20.48 2.62 -1.56
CA VAL A 158 -20.31 3.81 -2.38
C VAL A 158 -18.87 4.29 -2.32
N PHE A 159 -18.32 4.48 -1.12
CA PHE A 159 -16.91 4.89 -0.93
C PHE A 159 -15.93 3.93 -1.60
N PHE A 160 -16.09 2.61 -1.36
CA PHE A 160 -15.24 1.60 -1.97
C PHE A 160 -15.26 1.66 -3.51
N ARG A 161 -16.44 1.75 -4.12
CA ARG A 161 -16.58 1.87 -5.58
C ARG A 161 -15.94 3.14 -6.11
N THR A 162 -16.10 4.25 -5.39
CA THR A 162 -15.50 5.53 -5.75
C THR A 162 -13.98 5.46 -5.77
N VAL A 163 -13.33 4.98 -4.70
CA VAL A 163 -11.86 4.84 -4.68
C VAL A 163 -11.38 3.89 -5.77
N ARG A 164 -12.10 2.79 -6.07
CA ARG A 164 -11.77 1.86 -7.16
C ARG A 164 -11.84 2.49 -8.54
N LEU A 165 -12.80 3.37 -8.79
CA LEU A 165 -12.89 4.10 -10.06
C LEU A 165 -11.71 5.06 -10.24
N PHE A 166 -11.39 5.81 -9.19
CA PHE A 166 -10.28 6.79 -9.25
C PHE A 166 -8.90 6.15 -9.16
N SER A 167 -8.74 5.00 -8.52
CA SER A 167 -7.46 4.29 -8.43
C SER A 167 -6.94 3.81 -9.80
N GLY A 168 -7.82 3.62 -10.77
CA GLY A 168 -7.47 3.32 -12.16
C GLY A 168 -6.97 4.53 -12.97
N LEU A 169 -7.24 5.76 -12.50
CA LEU A 169 -6.87 7.01 -13.19
C LEU A 169 -5.57 7.65 -12.64
N SER A 170 -5.08 7.20 -11.50
CA SER A 170 -3.86 7.72 -10.85
C SER A 170 -2.62 6.95 -11.30
N HIS A 171 -2.17 7.20 -12.53
CA HIS A 171 -0.86 6.76 -13.05
C HIS A 171 0.26 7.71 -12.65
#